data_beb1501df012f31dcf9216873b934902
#
_entry.id   beb1501df012f31dcf9216873b934902
#
_cell.length_a   1.000
_cell.length_b   1.000
_cell.length_c   1.000
_cell.angle_alpha   90.00
_cell.angle_beta   90.00
_cell.angle_gamma   90.00
#
_symmetry.space_group_name_H-M   'P 1'
#
loop_
_entity.id
_entity.type
_entity.pdbx_description
1 polymer ?
#
loop_
_entity_poly.entity_id
_entity_poly.type
_entity_poly.pdbx_seq_one_letter_code
_entity_poly.pdbx_strand_id
1 'polypeptide(L)'
;MHNPPGGIEWKNPELLAHPTEEDRKKYSYSKLGNIYFTYELDKRLRNINSTIIVNAFNPGMMNTNFSGGHNSKARTAIVKLTMPERLGDLDKSSTALAEVATNEEFNNITGKYFDRSTKYINSSELSYNEENQLELWNKSVEWTDLKKEETMNGIL
;
A
#
# COMPACT_ATOMS: atom_id res chain seq x y z
N MET A 1 6.68 6.21 1.13
CA MET A 1 7.43 5.03 0.65
C MET A 1 7.04 4.67 -0.79
N HIS A 2 5.79 4.82 -1.18
CA HIS A 2 5.28 4.64 -2.56
C HIS A 2 5.65 5.79 -3.52
N ASN A 3 6.34 6.80 -3.04
CA ASN A 3 6.87 7.92 -3.84
C ASN A 3 8.27 8.28 -3.31
N PRO A 4 9.31 7.50 -3.65
CA PRO A 4 10.67 7.76 -3.19
C PRO A 4 11.25 9.01 -3.86
N PRO A 5 12.27 9.63 -3.26
CA PRO A 5 13.03 10.68 -3.91
C PRO A 5 13.56 10.22 -5.28
N GLY A 6 13.36 11.03 -6.31
CA GLY A 6 13.70 10.68 -7.69
C GLY A 6 12.58 9.97 -8.46
N GLY A 7 11.43 9.75 -7.81
CA GLY A 7 10.26 9.13 -8.41
C GLY A 7 10.42 7.63 -8.67
N ILE A 8 9.32 7.02 -9.11
CA ILE A 8 9.28 5.65 -9.64
C ILE A 8 8.74 5.75 -11.04
N GLU A 9 9.42 5.21 -11.99
CA GLU A 9 8.88 4.97 -13.31
C GLU A 9 8.27 3.58 -13.32
N TRP A 10 6.93 3.49 -13.33
CA TRP A 10 6.24 2.23 -13.48
C TRP A 10 6.35 1.79 -14.94
N LYS A 11 7.28 0.92 -15.22
CA LYS A 11 7.52 0.43 -16.59
C LYS A 11 6.90 -0.93 -16.84
N ASN A 12 6.90 -1.80 -15.83
CA ASN A 12 6.48 -3.18 -16.00
C ASN A 12 6.26 -3.84 -14.64
N PRO A 13 5.08 -4.41 -14.36
CA PRO A 13 4.82 -5.19 -13.15
C PRO A 13 5.73 -6.42 -13.01
N GLU A 14 6.30 -6.95 -14.07
CA GLU A 14 7.28 -8.04 -14.04
C GLU A 14 8.49 -7.72 -13.15
N LEU A 15 8.80 -6.44 -12.92
CA LEU A 15 9.83 -6.02 -11.94
C LEU A 15 9.51 -6.45 -10.50
N LEU A 16 8.25 -6.75 -10.19
CA LEU A 16 7.86 -7.31 -8.89
C LEU A 16 8.11 -8.82 -8.82
N ALA A 17 7.90 -9.53 -9.92
CA ALA A 17 8.08 -10.98 -10.01
C ALA A 17 9.58 -11.36 -10.11
N HIS A 18 10.35 -10.56 -10.85
CA HIS A 18 11.78 -10.81 -11.10
C HIS A 18 12.64 -9.69 -10.49
N PRO A 19 13.04 -9.83 -9.23
CA PRO A 19 13.84 -8.84 -8.55
C PRO A 19 15.24 -8.68 -9.20
N THR A 20 15.50 -7.48 -9.74
CA THR A 20 16.83 -7.06 -10.19
C THR A 20 17.63 -6.41 -9.04
N GLU A 21 18.90 -6.06 -9.24
CA GLU A 21 19.84 -5.67 -8.17
C GLU A 21 19.51 -4.41 -7.36
N GLU A 22 18.53 -3.59 -7.77
CA GLU A 22 18.19 -2.34 -7.09
C GLU A 22 17.09 -2.51 -6.00
N ASP A 23 17.42 -3.10 -4.87
CA ASP A 23 16.50 -3.40 -3.77
C ASP A 23 15.66 -2.21 -3.26
N ARG A 24 16.18 -0.97 -3.32
CA ARG A 24 15.44 0.21 -2.85
C ARG A 24 14.24 0.55 -3.72
N LYS A 25 14.39 0.41 -5.04
CA LYS A 25 13.30 0.66 -5.98
C LYS A 25 12.21 -0.40 -5.85
N LYS A 26 12.59 -1.67 -5.71
CA LYS A 26 11.66 -2.80 -5.53
C LYS A 26 10.72 -2.62 -4.35
N TYR A 27 11.25 -2.21 -3.20
CA TYR A 27 10.42 -1.92 -2.04
C TYR A 27 9.38 -0.84 -2.34
N SER A 28 9.80 0.23 -3.00
CA SER A 28 8.89 1.32 -3.38
C SER A 28 7.85 0.87 -4.41
N TYR A 29 8.24 0.05 -5.39
CA TYR A 29 7.32 -0.57 -6.34
C TYR A 29 6.28 -1.45 -5.63
N SER A 30 6.70 -2.32 -4.70
CA SER A 30 5.79 -3.16 -3.96
C SER A 30 4.78 -2.35 -3.13
N LYS A 31 5.21 -1.22 -2.57
CA LYS A 31 4.32 -0.32 -1.82
C LYS A 31 3.37 0.46 -2.72
N LEU A 32 3.81 0.87 -3.89
CA LEU A 32 2.93 1.44 -4.90
C LEU A 32 1.94 0.40 -5.42
N GLY A 33 2.41 -0.83 -5.67
CA GLY A 33 1.56 -1.95 -6.07
C GLY A 33 0.43 -2.23 -5.08
N ASN A 34 0.70 -2.16 -3.78
CA ASN A 34 -0.35 -2.30 -2.76
C ASN A 34 -1.45 -1.22 -2.89
N ILE A 35 -1.09 0.02 -3.25
CA ILE A 35 -2.06 1.10 -3.45
C ILE A 35 -2.84 0.89 -4.76
N TYR A 36 -2.17 0.51 -5.84
CA TYR A 36 -2.81 0.13 -7.11
C TYR A 36 -3.84 -0.98 -6.90
N PHE A 37 -3.44 -2.04 -6.19
CA PHE A 37 -4.33 -3.14 -5.85
C PHE A 37 -5.55 -2.66 -5.04
N THR A 38 -5.33 -1.81 -4.03
CA THR A 38 -6.41 -1.26 -3.20
C THR A 38 -7.43 -0.49 -4.05
N TYR A 39 -6.97 0.36 -4.95
CA TYR A 39 -7.86 1.19 -5.77
C TYR A 39 -8.60 0.39 -6.83
N GLU A 40 -7.92 -0.54 -7.49
CA GLU A 40 -8.56 -1.41 -8.47
C GLU A 40 -9.57 -2.37 -7.80
N LEU A 41 -9.24 -2.95 -6.66
CA LEU A 41 -10.16 -3.80 -5.92
C LEU A 41 -11.39 -3.02 -5.44
N ASP A 42 -11.22 -1.80 -4.92
CA ASP A 42 -12.32 -0.93 -4.51
C ASP A 42 -13.26 -0.64 -5.69
N LYS A 43 -12.72 -0.30 -6.86
CA LYS A 43 -13.48 -0.04 -8.08
C LYS A 43 -14.31 -1.27 -8.49
N ARG A 44 -13.72 -2.46 -8.46
CA ARG A 44 -14.40 -3.72 -8.80
C ARG A 44 -15.50 -4.07 -7.80
N LEU A 45 -15.23 -3.93 -6.50
CA LEU A 45 -16.21 -4.17 -5.44
C LEU A 45 -17.41 -3.24 -5.57
N ARG A 46 -17.20 -1.96 -5.88
CA ARG A 46 -18.30 -1.03 -6.13
C ARG A 46 -19.12 -1.39 -7.36
N ASN A 47 -18.47 -1.84 -8.42
CA ASN A 47 -19.16 -2.24 -9.66
C ASN A 47 -20.13 -3.43 -9.46
N ILE A 48 -19.88 -4.28 -8.49
CA ILE A 48 -20.77 -5.40 -8.12
C ILE A 48 -21.65 -5.09 -6.88
N ASN A 49 -21.74 -3.82 -6.47
CA ASN A 49 -22.47 -3.37 -5.31
C ASN A 49 -22.11 -4.13 -4.00
N SER A 50 -20.85 -4.51 -3.85
CA SER A 50 -20.36 -5.16 -2.63
C SER A 50 -20.30 -4.18 -1.46
N THR A 51 -20.56 -4.68 -0.26
CA THR A 51 -20.41 -3.95 1.00
C THR A 51 -19.01 -4.07 1.61
N ILE A 52 -18.12 -4.78 0.96
CA ILE A 52 -16.72 -4.93 1.43
C ILE A 52 -16.00 -3.60 1.28
N ILE A 53 -15.35 -3.19 2.35
CA ILE A 53 -14.52 -1.97 2.42
C ILE A 53 -13.06 -2.36 2.24
N VAL A 54 -12.36 -1.65 1.36
CA VAL A 54 -10.94 -1.83 1.14
C VAL A 54 -10.21 -0.50 1.19
N ASN A 55 -9.23 -0.38 2.08
CA ASN A 55 -8.43 0.81 2.26
C ASN A 55 -6.95 0.46 2.38
N ALA A 56 -6.08 1.39 2.02
CA ALA A 56 -4.64 1.28 2.25
C ALA A 56 -4.26 2.07 3.50
N PHE A 57 -3.42 1.48 4.36
CA PHE A 57 -2.91 2.13 5.57
C PHE A 57 -1.38 2.11 5.59
N ASN A 58 -0.76 3.28 5.76
CA ASN A 58 0.66 3.42 5.98
C ASN A 58 0.93 3.65 7.48
N PRO A 59 1.54 2.70 8.19
CA PRO A 59 1.84 2.87 9.61
C PRO A 59 3.02 3.83 9.86
N GLY A 60 3.71 4.26 8.81
CA GLY A 60 4.96 5.02 8.91
C GLY A 60 6.17 4.11 9.06
N MET A 61 7.33 4.73 9.20
CA MET A 61 8.58 4.01 9.45
C MET A 61 8.67 3.66 10.94
N MET A 62 8.50 2.38 11.25
CA MET A 62 8.55 1.87 12.62
C MET A 62 9.96 1.45 13.01
N ASN A 63 10.31 1.63 14.28
CA ASN A 63 11.52 1.06 14.87
C ASN A 63 11.26 -0.43 15.19
N THR A 64 11.29 -1.27 14.18
CA THR A 64 11.09 -2.71 14.31
C THR A 64 12.33 -3.47 13.86
N ASN A 65 12.42 -4.75 14.19
CA ASN A 65 13.52 -5.64 13.76
C ASN A 65 13.49 -5.95 12.24
N PHE A 66 12.61 -5.34 11.48
CA PHE A 66 12.41 -5.57 10.04
C PHE A 66 13.66 -5.29 9.18
N SER A 67 14.55 -4.41 9.64
CA SER A 67 15.76 -4.05 8.88
C SER A 67 17.05 -4.74 9.35
N GLY A 68 16.96 -5.94 9.95
CA GLY A 68 18.14 -6.76 10.26
C GLY A 68 18.98 -6.30 11.44
N GLY A 69 18.36 -5.92 12.53
CA GLY A 69 18.92 -5.91 13.90
C GLY A 69 20.09 -4.97 14.24
N HIS A 70 21.19 -4.98 13.52
CA HIS A 70 22.45 -4.36 13.99
C HIS A 70 22.54 -2.83 13.78
N ASN A 71 21.76 -2.24 12.88
CA ASN A 71 21.84 -0.80 12.56
C ASN A 71 20.53 -0.02 12.83
N SER A 72 19.54 -0.63 13.46
CA SER A 72 18.19 -0.03 13.61
C SER A 72 18.22 1.25 14.46
N LYS A 73 18.98 1.29 15.54
CA LYS A 73 19.08 2.45 16.44
C LYS A 73 19.79 3.64 15.78
N ALA A 74 20.91 3.40 15.12
CA ALA A 74 21.64 4.45 14.42
C ALA A 74 20.84 4.99 13.22
N ARG A 75 20.20 4.11 12.45
CA ARG A 75 19.32 4.50 11.35
C ARG A 75 18.10 5.28 11.83
N THR A 76 17.46 4.83 12.91
CA THR A 76 16.33 5.54 13.53
C THR A 76 16.77 6.93 14.03
N ALA A 77 17.95 7.05 14.63
CA ALA A 77 18.49 8.34 15.08
C ALA A 77 18.74 9.29 13.90
N ILE A 78 19.30 8.79 12.79
CA ILE A 78 19.50 9.58 11.57
C ILE A 78 18.16 10.03 10.98
N VAL A 79 17.19 9.12 10.87
CA VAL A 79 15.86 9.47 10.34
C VAL A 79 15.15 10.46 11.25
N LYS A 80 15.26 10.29 12.58
CA LYS A 80 14.69 11.22 13.56
C LYS A 80 15.28 12.63 13.43
N LEU A 81 16.54 12.72 13.05
CA LEU A 81 17.23 14.00 12.87
C LEU A 81 16.97 14.63 11.52
N THR A 82 16.87 13.84 10.45
CA THR A 82 16.82 14.33 9.06
C THR A 82 15.41 14.34 8.46
N MET A 83 14.54 13.45 8.91
CA MET A 83 13.19 13.22 8.35
C MET A 83 12.20 12.78 9.43
N PRO A 84 12.02 13.56 10.51
CA PRO A 84 11.20 13.16 11.67
C PRO A 84 9.75 12.86 11.28
N GLU A 85 9.25 13.51 10.22
CA GLU A 85 7.90 13.31 9.70
C GLU A 85 7.66 11.91 9.11
N ARG A 86 8.72 11.14 8.83
CA ARG A 86 8.62 9.77 8.32
C ARG A 86 8.50 8.71 9.41
N LEU A 87 8.81 9.07 10.65
CA LEU A 87 8.68 8.15 11.75
C LEU A 87 7.22 7.95 12.12
N GLY A 88 6.83 6.69 12.24
CA GLY A 88 5.57 6.29 12.85
C GLY A 88 5.76 6.11 14.35
N ASP A 89 4.72 6.47 15.10
CA ASP A 89 4.55 6.10 16.49
C ASP A 89 3.74 4.79 16.52
N LEU A 90 4.32 3.73 17.08
CA LEU A 90 3.71 2.40 17.04
C LEU A 90 2.33 2.40 17.71
N ASP A 91 2.21 2.98 18.88
CA ASP A 91 0.96 2.97 19.64
C ASP A 91 -0.12 3.79 18.93
N LYS A 92 0.23 4.98 18.45
CA LYS A 92 -0.73 5.83 17.70
C LYS A 92 -1.14 5.19 16.38
N SER A 93 -0.19 4.64 15.62
CA SER A 93 -0.50 4.05 14.32
C SER A 93 -1.29 2.75 14.44
N SER A 94 -1.00 1.91 15.46
CA SER A 94 -1.78 0.69 15.69
C SER A 94 -3.19 0.99 16.18
N THR A 95 -3.35 1.97 17.07
CA THR A 95 -4.67 2.44 17.50
C THR A 95 -5.47 3.00 16.31
N ALA A 96 -4.86 3.86 15.50
CA ALA A 96 -5.53 4.41 14.32
C ALA A 96 -5.93 3.31 13.31
N LEU A 97 -5.07 2.31 13.09
CA LEU A 97 -5.40 1.18 12.23
C LEU A 97 -6.57 0.36 12.79
N ALA A 98 -6.58 0.09 14.09
CA ALA A 98 -7.69 -0.61 14.74
C ALA A 98 -8.99 0.19 14.62
N GLU A 99 -8.97 1.50 14.87
CA GLU A 99 -10.14 2.36 14.70
C GLU A 99 -10.66 2.34 13.26
N VAL A 100 -9.80 2.52 12.26
CA VAL A 100 -10.21 2.46 10.84
C VAL A 100 -10.81 1.11 10.47
N ALA A 101 -10.36 0.02 11.11
CA ALA A 101 -10.83 -1.33 10.80
C ALA A 101 -12.12 -1.71 11.54
N THR A 102 -12.43 -1.09 12.69
CA THR A 102 -13.51 -1.58 13.58
C THR A 102 -14.55 -0.54 13.97
N ASN A 103 -14.27 0.76 13.81
CA ASN A 103 -15.22 1.81 14.16
C ASN A 103 -16.25 2.00 13.05
N GLU A 104 -17.52 2.04 13.40
CA GLU A 104 -18.65 2.20 12.49
C GLU A 104 -18.60 3.49 11.66
N GLU A 105 -17.91 4.52 12.13
CA GLU A 105 -17.69 5.77 11.37
C GLU A 105 -17.02 5.53 10.01
N PHE A 106 -16.25 4.43 9.87
CA PHE A 106 -15.55 4.07 8.65
C PHE A 106 -16.32 3.11 7.74
N ASN A 107 -17.54 2.65 8.12
CA ASN A 107 -18.31 1.67 7.36
C ASN A 107 -18.68 2.09 5.93
N ASN A 108 -18.56 3.37 5.59
CA ASN A 108 -18.82 3.87 4.23
C ASN A 108 -17.57 4.52 3.59
N ILE A 109 -16.39 4.31 4.20
CA ILE A 109 -15.13 4.89 3.72
C ILE A 109 -14.30 3.77 3.07
N THR A 110 -14.28 3.74 1.73
CA THR A 110 -13.59 2.73 0.96
C THR A 110 -12.72 3.38 -0.14
N GLY A 111 -11.70 2.69 -0.63
CA GLY A 111 -10.79 3.19 -1.65
C GLY A 111 -9.95 4.37 -1.16
N LYS A 112 -9.61 4.44 0.14
CA LYS A 112 -8.84 5.55 0.71
C LYS A 112 -7.46 5.12 1.17
N TYR A 113 -6.58 6.11 1.24
CA TYR A 113 -5.23 5.97 1.76
C TYR A 113 -5.11 6.71 3.10
N PHE A 114 -4.82 5.96 4.15
CA PHE A 114 -4.60 6.48 5.50
C PHE A 114 -3.10 6.53 5.80
N ASP A 115 -2.65 7.61 6.40
CA ASP A 115 -1.24 7.79 6.77
C ASP A 115 -1.10 8.05 8.28
N ARG A 116 -0.78 7.00 9.03
CA ARG A 116 -0.49 7.04 10.49
C ARG A 116 -1.61 7.60 11.37
N SER A 117 -2.79 7.78 10.84
CA SER A 117 -3.93 8.37 11.55
C SER A 117 -5.25 7.89 10.98
N THR A 118 -6.34 8.24 11.63
CA THR A 118 -7.72 8.00 11.15
C THR A 118 -8.16 8.97 10.05
N LYS A 119 -7.31 9.91 9.64
CA LYS A 119 -7.59 10.81 8.52
C LYS A 119 -6.97 10.24 7.24
N TYR A 120 -7.80 10.06 6.22
CA TYR A 120 -7.29 9.71 4.89
C TYR A 120 -6.77 10.95 4.19
N ILE A 121 -5.73 10.74 3.39
CA ILE A 121 -5.07 11.77 2.59
C ILE A 121 -4.92 11.27 1.15
N ASN A 122 -4.54 12.15 0.25
CA ASN A 122 -4.15 11.75 -1.08
C ASN A 122 -2.85 10.95 -1.03
N SER A 123 -2.82 9.82 -1.72
CA SER A 123 -1.60 9.07 -2.01
C SER A 123 -0.76 9.79 -3.08
N SER A 124 0.34 9.20 -3.55
CA SER A 124 1.12 9.82 -4.62
C SER A 124 0.31 9.97 -5.91
N GLU A 125 0.59 11.00 -6.69
CA GLU A 125 -0.04 11.23 -7.99
C GLU A 125 0.04 10.01 -8.90
N LEU A 126 1.20 9.35 -8.94
CA LEU A 126 1.41 8.12 -9.71
C LEU A 126 0.43 7.00 -9.35
N SER A 127 -0.02 6.92 -8.09
CA SER A 127 -0.92 5.86 -7.64
C SER A 127 -2.34 5.95 -8.22
N TYR A 128 -2.70 7.07 -8.83
CA TYR A 128 -3.99 7.27 -9.51
C TYR A 128 -3.99 6.89 -10.99
N ASN A 129 -2.89 6.35 -11.51
CA ASN A 129 -2.85 5.88 -12.89
C ASN A 129 -3.65 4.58 -13.03
N GLU A 130 -4.85 4.69 -13.62
CA GLU A 130 -5.79 3.58 -13.75
C GLU A 130 -5.29 2.47 -14.69
N GLU A 131 -4.50 2.80 -15.70
CA GLU A 131 -3.92 1.81 -16.62
C GLU A 131 -2.94 0.90 -15.86
N ASN A 132 -2.08 1.49 -15.02
CA ASN A 132 -1.15 0.75 -14.20
C ASN A 132 -1.85 -0.09 -13.11
N GLN A 133 -2.96 0.41 -12.56
CA GLN A 133 -3.79 -0.34 -11.59
C GLN A 133 -4.36 -1.60 -12.27
N LEU A 134 -4.94 -1.44 -13.46
CA LEU A 134 -5.52 -2.55 -14.23
C LEU A 134 -4.44 -3.53 -14.70
N GLU A 135 -3.29 -3.05 -15.17
CA GLU A 135 -2.18 -3.88 -15.57
C GLU A 135 -1.68 -4.76 -14.42
N LEU A 136 -1.46 -4.17 -13.24
CA LEU A 136 -1.04 -4.93 -12.05
C LEU A 136 -2.09 -5.96 -11.65
N TRP A 137 -3.38 -5.61 -11.69
CA TRP A 137 -4.46 -6.53 -11.39
C TRP A 137 -4.41 -7.74 -12.31
N ASN A 138 -4.39 -7.53 -13.63
CA ASN A 138 -4.38 -8.60 -14.61
C ASN A 138 -3.16 -9.51 -14.47
N LYS A 139 -1.97 -8.92 -14.23
CA LYS A 139 -0.76 -9.70 -13.97
C LYS A 139 -0.84 -10.48 -12.66
N SER A 140 -1.43 -9.90 -11.62
CA SER A 140 -1.61 -10.61 -10.35
C SER A 140 -2.53 -11.83 -10.50
N VAL A 141 -3.62 -11.69 -11.25
CA VAL A 141 -4.52 -12.81 -11.59
C VAL A 141 -3.77 -13.90 -12.36
N GLU A 142 -2.98 -13.50 -13.39
CA GLU A 142 -2.17 -14.42 -14.18
C GLU A 142 -1.14 -15.19 -13.32
N TRP A 143 -0.36 -14.46 -12.50
CA TRP A 143 0.69 -15.08 -11.68
C TRP A 143 0.17 -16.00 -10.58
N THR A 144 -1.03 -15.72 -10.07
CA THR A 144 -1.65 -16.56 -9.03
C THR A 144 -2.54 -17.65 -9.61
N ASP A 145 -2.74 -17.68 -10.93
CA ASP A 145 -3.67 -18.59 -11.62
C ASP A 145 -5.08 -18.57 -10.99
N LEU A 146 -5.51 -17.37 -10.53
CA LEU A 146 -6.77 -17.17 -9.83
C LEU A 146 -7.96 -17.48 -10.74
N LYS A 147 -8.82 -18.40 -10.33
CA LYS A 147 -9.98 -18.84 -11.10
C LYS A 147 -11.24 -18.04 -10.75
N LYS A 148 -12.19 -17.95 -11.70
CA LYS A 148 -13.46 -17.26 -11.48
C LYS A 148 -14.26 -17.84 -10.30
N GLU A 149 -14.25 -19.16 -10.14
CA GLU A 149 -14.94 -19.86 -9.08
C GLU A 149 -14.33 -19.63 -7.67
N GLU A 150 -13.12 -19.09 -7.60
CA GLU A 150 -12.43 -18.73 -6.36
C GLU A 150 -12.70 -17.28 -5.95
N THR A 151 -13.48 -16.56 -6.74
CA THR A 151 -13.75 -15.13 -6.52
C THR A 151 -15.24 -14.82 -6.52
N MET A 152 -15.58 -13.63 -6.05
CA MET A 152 -16.94 -13.10 -6.19
C MET A 152 -17.26 -12.86 -7.67
N ASN A 153 -18.48 -13.14 -8.07
CA ASN A 153 -18.94 -12.89 -9.44
C ASN A 153 -18.72 -11.42 -9.84
N GLY A 154 -18.05 -11.20 -10.93
CA GLY A 154 -17.78 -9.86 -11.48
C GLY A 154 -16.53 -9.16 -10.91
N ILE A 155 -15.70 -9.86 -10.13
CA ILE A 155 -14.42 -9.33 -9.64
C ILE A 155 -13.29 -9.47 -10.66
N LEU A 156 -13.26 -10.57 -11.44
CA LEU A 156 -12.27 -10.79 -12.51
C LEU A 156 -12.71 -10.16 -13.81
#